data_3472f9f532e953a398ccf13b96c0833d
#
_entry.id   3472f9f532e953a398ccf13b96c0833d
#
_cell.length_a   1.000
_cell.length_b   1.000
_cell.length_c   1.000
_cell.angle_alpha   90.00
_cell.angle_beta   90.00
_cell.angle_gamma   90.00
#
_symmetry.space_group_name_H-M   'P 1'
#
loop_
_entity.id
_entity.type
_entity.pdbx_description
1 polymer ?
#
loop_
_entity_poly.entity_id
_entity_poly.type
_entity_poly.pdbx_seq_one_letter_code
_entity_poly.pdbx_strand_id
1 'polypeptide(L)'
;MKTKLLFFLLVLLSFTAFSQTKADSDDAAIKKSLTYFVSSIQSKQIDQAVSCIYPKFFTIVSKEQMTQILNMTYNNPFMKIEVQDLKFGTIEKPELITNEYFAITHYFLKLKCNVSSLNDDMKKKMNSALTAKYGANNVKYLANEGSYLINAHMKACAVAKDKKAWKFVVLEKEYKKELVKILPKKILDKF
;
A
#
# COMPACT_ATOMS: atom_id res chain seq x y z
N MET A 1 10.17 -4.14 -58.58
CA MET A 1 9.36 -3.23 -57.73
C MET A 1 8.72 -3.88 -56.49
N LYS A 2 8.54 -5.20 -56.44
CA LYS A 2 7.86 -5.90 -55.32
C LYS A 2 8.71 -6.01 -54.02
N THR A 3 10.01 -6.04 -54.10
CA THR A 3 10.94 -6.16 -52.94
C THR A 3 11.08 -4.89 -52.13
N LYS A 4 10.93 -3.69 -52.75
CA LYS A 4 10.99 -2.42 -52.01
C LYS A 4 9.75 -2.11 -51.16
N LEU A 5 8.60 -2.66 -51.55
CA LEU A 5 7.34 -2.50 -50.85
C LEU A 5 7.32 -3.36 -49.55
N LEU A 6 7.97 -4.53 -49.58
CA LEU A 6 8.03 -5.44 -48.41
C LEU A 6 8.92 -4.85 -47.30
N PHE A 7 9.99 -4.14 -47.66
CA PHE A 7 10.90 -3.50 -46.71
C PHE A 7 10.24 -2.30 -45.99
N PHE A 8 9.37 -1.58 -46.69
CA PHE A 8 8.63 -0.44 -46.10
C PHE A 8 7.52 -0.90 -45.13
N LEU A 9 6.93 -2.08 -45.37
CA LEU A 9 5.93 -2.65 -44.47
C LEU A 9 6.55 -3.17 -43.17
N LEU A 10 7.79 -3.67 -43.21
CA LEU A 10 8.53 -4.17 -42.03
C LEU A 10 8.98 -3.02 -41.07
N VAL A 11 9.23 -1.83 -41.62
CA VAL A 11 9.62 -0.66 -40.82
C VAL A 11 8.43 -0.05 -40.10
N LEU A 12 7.22 -0.14 -40.63
CA LEU A 12 5.99 0.38 -39.98
C LEU A 12 5.52 -0.48 -38.79
N LEU A 13 5.89 -1.76 -38.70
CA LEU A 13 5.55 -2.64 -37.58
C LEU A 13 6.46 -2.42 -36.35
N SER A 14 7.59 -1.72 -36.50
CA SER A 14 8.55 -1.49 -35.41
C SER A 14 8.17 -0.34 -34.47
N PHE A 15 7.19 0.50 -34.80
CA PHE A 15 6.83 1.66 -34.00
C PHE A 15 5.75 1.44 -32.95
N THR A 16 5.08 0.27 -32.96
CA THR A 16 4.00 -0.02 -31.98
C THR A 16 4.50 -0.63 -30.68
N ALA A 17 5.77 -1.07 -30.61
CA ALA A 17 6.31 -1.74 -29.42
C ALA A 17 6.79 -0.80 -28.29
N PHE A 18 6.95 0.52 -28.57
CA PHE A 18 7.52 1.46 -27.58
C PHE A 18 6.52 2.11 -26.63
N SER A 19 5.21 1.93 -26.85
CA SER A 19 4.18 2.57 -25.99
C SER A 19 3.79 1.75 -24.77
N GLN A 20 3.99 0.44 -24.77
CA GLN A 20 3.60 -0.44 -23.64
C GLN A 20 4.63 -0.49 -22.52
N THR A 21 5.91 -0.26 -22.80
CA THR A 21 6.99 -0.45 -21.82
C THR A 21 7.03 0.58 -20.68
N LYS A 22 6.42 1.75 -20.86
CA LYS A 22 6.53 2.84 -19.86
C LYS A 22 5.49 2.75 -18.74
N ALA A 23 4.29 2.26 -19.04
CA ALA A 23 3.24 2.03 -18.03
C ALA A 23 3.60 0.82 -17.15
N ASP A 24 4.07 -0.27 -17.76
CA ASP A 24 4.52 -1.47 -17.06
C ASP A 24 5.71 -1.18 -16.12
N SER A 25 6.56 -0.21 -16.46
CA SER A 25 7.68 0.19 -15.61
C SER A 25 7.27 0.96 -14.36
N ASP A 26 6.26 1.83 -14.45
CA ASP A 26 5.76 2.62 -13.31
C ASP A 26 5.04 1.69 -12.31
N ASP A 27 4.17 0.81 -12.79
CA ASP A 27 3.48 -0.21 -11.98
C ASP A 27 4.47 -1.15 -11.28
N ALA A 28 5.47 -1.65 -12.01
CA ALA A 28 6.49 -2.51 -11.45
C ALA A 28 7.30 -1.80 -10.35
N ALA A 29 7.63 -0.52 -10.54
CA ALA A 29 8.36 0.29 -9.56
C ALA A 29 7.51 0.54 -8.29
N ILE A 30 6.21 0.85 -8.45
CA ILE A 30 5.28 1.00 -7.32
C ILE A 30 5.12 -0.32 -6.57
N LYS A 31 4.87 -1.43 -7.27
CA LYS A 31 4.78 -2.77 -6.68
C LYS A 31 6.03 -3.14 -5.91
N LYS A 32 7.21 -2.93 -6.50
CA LYS A 32 8.51 -3.19 -5.85
C LYS A 32 8.65 -2.40 -4.54
N SER A 33 8.33 -1.10 -4.57
CA SER A 33 8.46 -0.24 -3.38
C SER A 33 7.44 -0.62 -2.29
N LEU A 34 6.20 -0.98 -2.65
CA LEU A 34 5.19 -1.42 -1.70
C LEU A 34 5.52 -2.81 -1.13
N THR A 35 6.05 -3.72 -1.94
CA THR A 35 6.57 -5.01 -1.48
C THR A 35 7.70 -4.80 -0.46
N TYR A 36 8.63 -3.89 -0.73
CA TYR A 36 9.70 -3.56 0.21
C TYR A 36 9.15 -3.04 1.55
N PHE A 37 8.16 -2.14 1.52
CA PHE A 37 7.48 -1.66 2.74
C PHE A 37 6.88 -2.84 3.54
N VAL A 38 6.10 -3.70 2.89
CA VAL A 38 5.43 -4.84 3.55
C VAL A 38 6.46 -5.85 4.07
N SER A 39 7.49 -6.17 3.28
CA SER A 39 8.58 -7.08 3.69
C SER A 39 9.36 -6.55 4.89
N SER A 40 9.55 -5.22 4.97
CA SER A 40 10.20 -4.58 6.11
C SER A 40 9.38 -4.76 7.39
N ILE A 41 8.04 -4.66 7.31
CA ILE A 41 7.14 -4.95 8.42
C ILE A 41 7.22 -6.44 8.81
N GLN A 42 7.14 -7.35 7.84
CA GLN A 42 7.22 -8.81 8.08
C GLN A 42 8.54 -9.19 8.77
N SER A 43 9.64 -8.54 8.38
CA SER A 43 10.98 -8.76 8.95
C SER A 43 11.23 -7.95 10.23
N LYS A 44 10.21 -7.22 10.74
CA LYS A 44 10.30 -6.34 11.92
C LYS A 44 11.34 -5.21 11.79
N GLN A 45 11.68 -4.84 10.58
CA GLN A 45 12.61 -3.75 10.27
C GLN A 45 11.82 -2.43 10.17
N ILE A 46 11.30 -1.97 11.29
CA ILE A 46 10.34 -0.85 11.35
C ILE A 46 10.93 0.44 10.78
N ASP A 47 12.20 0.74 11.00
CA ASP A 47 12.84 1.94 10.44
C ASP A 47 12.86 1.92 8.90
N GLN A 48 13.04 0.74 8.30
CA GLN A 48 12.96 0.57 6.85
C GLN A 48 11.52 0.79 6.36
N ALA A 49 10.53 0.24 7.06
CA ALA A 49 9.12 0.48 6.74
C ALA A 49 8.79 1.98 6.84
N VAL A 50 9.21 2.66 7.91
CA VAL A 50 9.03 4.12 8.09
C VAL A 50 9.70 4.90 6.97
N SER A 51 10.86 4.46 6.48
CA SER A 51 11.54 5.11 5.35
C SER A 51 10.73 5.08 4.04
N CYS A 52 9.76 4.18 3.90
CA CYS A 52 8.87 4.09 2.74
C CYS A 52 7.69 5.07 2.80
N ILE A 53 7.46 5.72 3.93
CA ILE A 53 6.38 6.70 4.09
C ILE A 53 6.76 8.01 3.40
N TYR A 54 5.77 8.64 2.77
CA TYR A 54 5.94 9.93 2.10
C TYR A 54 6.43 11.01 3.09
N PRO A 55 7.58 11.69 2.84
CA PRO A 55 8.20 12.57 3.83
C PRO A 55 7.30 13.69 4.35
N LYS A 56 6.41 14.24 3.52
CA LYS A 56 5.48 15.28 4.00
C LYS A 56 4.47 14.75 5.02
N PHE A 57 4.25 13.43 5.11
CA PHE A 57 3.40 12.85 6.15
C PHE A 57 3.98 13.10 7.56
N PHE A 58 5.29 13.23 7.68
CA PHE A 58 5.94 13.51 8.96
C PHE A 58 5.75 14.96 9.47
N THR A 59 5.06 15.80 8.70
CA THR A 59 4.54 17.09 9.22
C THR A 59 3.23 16.94 9.99
N ILE A 60 2.57 15.78 9.89
CA ILE A 60 1.31 15.44 10.58
C ILE A 60 1.59 14.57 11.81
N VAL A 61 2.39 13.53 11.62
CA VAL A 61 2.84 12.60 12.67
C VAL A 61 4.35 12.49 12.58
N SER A 62 5.08 12.78 13.65
CA SER A 62 6.55 12.75 13.60
C SER A 62 7.07 11.35 13.24
N LYS A 63 8.29 11.30 12.71
CA LYS A 63 8.92 10.02 12.35
C LYS A 63 9.03 9.10 13.56
N GLU A 64 9.37 9.64 14.70
CA GLU A 64 9.50 8.92 15.97
C GLU A 64 8.16 8.37 16.43
N GLN A 65 7.09 9.18 16.38
CA GLN A 65 5.73 8.74 16.69
C GLN A 65 5.27 7.62 15.72
N MET A 66 5.56 7.76 14.43
CA MET A 66 5.22 6.71 13.44
C MET A 66 5.98 5.41 13.72
N THR A 67 7.27 5.49 14.04
CA THR A 67 8.07 4.33 14.45
C THR A 67 7.46 3.65 15.68
N GLN A 68 7.05 4.43 16.69
CA GLN A 68 6.38 3.89 17.88
C GLN A 68 5.05 3.21 17.54
N ILE A 69 4.20 3.83 16.72
CA ILE A 69 2.92 3.25 16.28
C ILE A 69 3.14 1.91 15.58
N LEU A 70 4.07 1.83 14.64
CA LEU A 70 4.35 0.59 13.92
C LEU A 70 4.95 -0.48 14.85
N ASN A 71 5.83 -0.11 15.77
CA ASN A 71 6.35 -1.04 16.79
C ASN A 71 5.24 -1.56 17.70
N MET A 72 4.37 -0.67 18.20
CA MET A 72 3.23 -1.08 19.04
C MET A 72 2.24 -1.96 18.27
N THR A 73 2.12 -1.80 16.96
CA THR A 73 1.22 -2.60 16.14
C THR A 73 1.80 -3.96 15.79
N TYR A 74 3.05 -4.03 15.34
CA TYR A 74 3.62 -5.24 14.75
C TYR A 74 4.62 -5.97 15.66
N ASN A 75 5.16 -5.30 16.67
CA ASN A 75 6.10 -5.86 17.65
C ASN A 75 5.49 -5.97 19.06
N ASN A 76 4.16 -5.88 19.19
CA ASN A 76 3.45 -5.98 20.45
C ASN A 76 3.61 -7.40 21.04
N PRO A 77 4.08 -7.56 22.28
CA PRO A 77 4.23 -8.88 22.90
C PRO A 77 2.90 -9.56 23.24
N PHE A 78 1.82 -8.77 23.45
CA PHE A 78 0.50 -9.28 23.84
C PHE A 78 -0.42 -9.56 22.66
N MET A 79 -0.18 -8.89 21.53
CA MET A 79 -1.02 -9.02 20.35
C MET A 79 -0.12 -9.05 19.11
N LYS A 80 0.14 -10.24 18.60
CA LYS A 80 1.02 -10.42 17.45
C LYS A 80 0.24 -10.27 16.16
N ILE A 81 0.52 -9.21 15.41
CA ILE A 81 -0.02 -9.02 14.07
C ILE A 81 1.04 -9.44 13.04
N GLU A 82 0.67 -10.35 12.16
CA GLU A 82 1.52 -10.84 11.08
C GLU A 82 0.88 -10.53 9.73
N VAL A 83 1.66 -9.96 8.82
CA VAL A 83 1.26 -9.85 7.41
C VAL A 83 1.62 -11.17 6.73
N GLN A 84 0.61 -11.93 6.32
CA GLN A 84 0.78 -13.25 5.71
C GLN A 84 0.91 -13.18 4.18
N ASP A 85 0.21 -12.25 3.55
CA ASP A 85 0.17 -12.13 2.09
C ASP A 85 -0.06 -10.68 1.66
N LEU A 86 0.47 -10.33 0.50
CA LEU A 86 0.26 -9.05 -0.20
C LEU A 86 -0.17 -9.35 -1.62
N LYS A 87 -1.33 -8.86 -2.02
CA LYS A 87 -1.82 -8.89 -3.40
C LYS A 87 -2.03 -7.48 -3.91
N PHE A 88 -1.69 -7.25 -5.16
CA PHE A 88 -1.93 -5.97 -5.81
C PHE A 88 -3.28 -5.97 -6.51
N GLY A 89 -4.00 -4.88 -6.35
CA GLY A 89 -5.17 -4.52 -7.13
C GLY A 89 -4.79 -3.55 -8.24
N THR A 90 -5.69 -2.64 -8.55
CA THR A 90 -5.48 -1.60 -9.56
C THR A 90 -4.45 -0.59 -9.09
N ILE A 91 -3.51 -0.25 -9.96
CA ILE A 91 -2.60 0.89 -9.83
C ILE A 91 -3.01 1.90 -10.88
N GLU A 92 -3.38 3.11 -10.47
CA GLU A 92 -3.71 4.17 -11.42
C GLU A 92 -2.46 4.69 -12.10
N LYS A 93 -2.62 5.17 -13.35
CA LYS A 93 -1.52 5.83 -14.06
C LYS A 93 -1.00 7.03 -13.27
N PRO A 94 0.31 7.13 -13.04
CA PRO A 94 0.88 8.26 -12.32
C PRO A 94 0.60 9.60 -13.00
N GLU A 95 0.14 10.56 -12.20
CA GLU A 95 -0.10 11.94 -12.63
C GLU A 95 0.97 12.87 -12.06
N LEU A 96 1.54 13.72 -12.90
CA LEU A 96 2.48 14.78 -12.47
C LEU A 96 1.69 15.98 -11.94
N ILE A 97 1.86 16.30 -10.66
CA ILE A 97 1.26 17.46 -10.02
C ILE A 97 2.36 18.18 -9.23
N THR A 98 2.60 19.44 -9.52
CA THR A 98 3.59 20.29 -8.82
C THR A 98 4.95 19.59 -8.60
N ASN A 99 5.52 19.05 -9.68
CA ASN A 99 6.84 18.38 -9.70
C ASN A 99 6.94 17.04 -8.92
N GLU A 100 5.84 16.44 -8.54
CA GLU A 100 5.78 15.09 -7.97
C GLU A 100 4.75 14.25 -8.73
N TYR A 101 5.04 12.96 -8.90
CA TYR A 101 4.11 12.00 -9.48
C TYR A 101 3.27 11.38 -8.37
N PHE A 102 1.97 11.26 -8.61
CA PHE A 102 1.00 10.66 -7.69
C PHE A 102 0.24 9.56 -8.39
N ALA A 103 0.10 8.41 -7.75
CA ALA A 103 -0.70 7.29 -8.23
C ALA A 103 -1.50 6.68 -7.08
N ILE A 104 -2.80 6.46 -7.29
CA ILE A 104 -3.59 5.67 -6.34
C ILE A 104 -3.31 4.19 -6.60
N THR A 105 -2.98 3.47 -5.54
CA THR A 105 -2.77 2.03 -5.59
C THR A 105 -3.72 1.32 -4.62
N HIS A 106 -4.40 0.28 -5.11
CA HIS A 106 -5.19 -0.64 -4.33
C HIS A 106 -4.37 -1.90 -4.07
N TYR A 107 -4.43 -2.39 -2.86
CA TYR A 107 -3.77 -3.64 -2.50
C TYR A 107 -4.53 -4.35 -1.38
N PHE A 108 -4.25 -5.62 -1.21
CA PHE A 108 -4.90 -6.49 -0.26
C PHE A 108 -3.85 -7.11 0.64
N LEU A 109 -4.07 -7.02 1.94
CA LEU A 109 -3.24 -7.70 2.93
C LEU A 109 -4.05 -8.81 3.58
N LYS A 110 -3.44 -9.99 3.69
CA LYS A 110 -3.91 -11.03 4.58
C LYS A 110 -3.17 -10.92 5.90
N LEU A 111 -3.89 -10.56 6.94
CA LEU A 111 -3.32 -10.35 8.27
C LEU A 111 -3.77 -11.45 9.21
N LYS A 112 -2.88 -11.90 10.09
CA LYS A 112 -3.19 -12.76 11.21
C LYS A 112 -2.91 -12.00 12.50
N CYS A 113 -3.92 -11.89 13.36
CA CYS A 113 -3.83 -11.22 14.64
C CYS A 113 -4.04 -12.24 15.76
N ASN A 114 -2.96 -12.62 16.46
CA ASN A 114 -3.04 -13.52 17.61
C ASN A 114 -3.54 -12.74 18.83
N VAL A 115 -4.59 -13.25 19.45
CA VAL A 115 -5.28 -12.66 20.62
C VAL A 115 -5.44 -13.69 21.74
N SER A 116 -4.67 -14.76 21.72
CA SER A 116 -4.77 -15.86 22.70
C SER A 116 -4.54 -15.38 24.15
N SER A 117 -3.69 -14.36 24.33
CA SER A 117 -3.39 -13.75 25.62
C SER A 117 -4.48 -12.79 26.14
N LEU A 118 -5.46 -12.43 25.32
CA LEU A 118 -6.54 -11.54 25.71
C LEU A 118 -7.67 -12.31 26.43
N ASN A 119 -8.29 -11.68 27.44
CA ASN A 119 -9.51 -12.19 28.03
C ASN A 119 -10.72 -12.06 27.07
N ASP A 120 -11.83 -12.71 27.39
CA ASP A 120 -12.98 -12.79 26.49
C ASP A 120 -13.64 -11.43 26.21
N ASP A 121 -13.65 -10.50 27.17
CA ASP A 121 -14.18 -9.17 26.96
C ASP A 121 -13.31 -8.35 25.99
N MET A 122 -11.99 -8.48 26.11
CA MET A 122 -11.06 -7.85 25.17
C MET A 122 -11.16 -8.48 23.76
N LYS A 123 -11.34 -9.80 23.67
CA LYS A 123 -11.59 -10.48 22.39
C LYS A 123 -12.87 -9.99 21.73
N LYS A 124 -13.96 -9.83 22.50
CA LYS A 124 -15.23 -9.27 21.98
C LYS A 124 -15.05 -7.84 21.46
N LYS A 125 -14.39 -6.96 22.22
CA LYS A 125 -14.09 -5.59 21.81
C LYS A 125 -13.22 -5.58 20.54
N MET A 126 -12.20 -6.43 20.47
CA MET A 126 -11.35 -6.58 19.28
C MET A 126 -12.15 -7.03 18.06
N ASN A 127 -13.02 -8.06 18.23
CA ASN A 127 -13.88 -8.51 17.14
C ASN A 127 -14.75 -7.36 16.60
N SER A 128 -15.39 -6.60 17.49
CA SER A 128 -16.20 -5.45 17.10
C SER A 128 -15.40 -4.39 16.36
N ALA A 129 -14.20 -4.07 16.84
CA ALA A 129 -13.32 -3.09 16.19
C ALA A 129 -12.84 -3.56 14.81
N LEU A 130 -12.43 -4.82 14.69
CA LEU A 130 -11.97 -5.41 13.43
C LEU A 130 -13.10 -5.49 12.41
N THR A 131 -14.29 -5.95 12.82
CA THR A 131 -15.45 -6.05 11.93
C THR A 131 -15.98 -4.68 11.52
N ALA A 132 -15.92 -3.69 12.39
CA ALA A 132 -16.26 -2.29 12.04
C ALA A 132 -15.28 -1.71 11.02
N LYS A 133 -13.98 -1.99 11.16
CA LYS A 133 -12.94 -1.45 10.26
C LYS A 133 -12.89 -2.17 8.91
N TYR A 134 -12.92 -3.50 8.92
CA TYR A 134 -12.67 -4.31 7.70
C TYR A 134 -13.93 -4.94 7.11
N GLY A 135 -15.06 -4.90 7.82
CA GLY A 135 -16.30 -5.57 7.44
C GLY A 135 -16.36 -7.02 7.95
N ALA A 136 -17.55 -7.46 8.36
CA ALA A 136 -17.75 -8.78 8.97
C ALA A 136 -17.29 -9.94 8.08
N ASN A 137 -17.49 -9.85 6.76
CA ASN A 137 -17.10 -10.89 5.80
C ASN A 137 -15.57 -11.00 5.61
N ASN A 138 -14.83 -10.01 6.05
CA ASN A 138 -13.36 -9.96 5.92
C ASN A 138 -12.62 -10.33 7.21
N VAL A 139 -13.34 -10.64 8.28
CA VAL A 139 -12.78 -10.98 9.59
C VAL A 139 -13.29 -12.36 10.02
N LYS A 140 -12.37 -13.30 10.22
CA LYS A 140 -12.68 -14.66 10.68
C LYS A 140 -11.90 -14.99 11.94
N TYR A 141 -12.59 -15.38 13.00
CA TYR A 141 -11.94 -15.92 14.21
C TYR A 141 -11.61 -17.40 14.03
N LEU A 142 -10.37 -17.76 14.27
CA LEU A 142 -9.84 -19.13 14.25
C LEU A 142 -9.68 -19.60 15.69
N ALA A 143 -10.71 -20.26 16.21
CA ALA A 143 -10.78 -20.64 17.64
C ALA A 143 -9.59 -21.52 18.07
N ASN A 144 -9.21 -22.50 17.23
CA ASN A 144 -8.09 -23.42 17.53
C ASN A 144 -6.73 -22.71 17.59
N GLU A 145 -6.62 -21.51 17.02
CA GLU A 145 -5.37 -20.75 16.96
C GLU A 145 -5.39 -19.50 17.84
N GLY A 146 -6.54 -19.20 18.46
CA GLY A 146 -6.74 -17.97 19.22
C GLY A 146 -6.43 -16.72 18.41
N SER A 147 -6.78 -16.70 17.12
CA SER A 147 -6.35 -15.67 16.18
C SER A 147 -7.48 -15.20 15.28
N TYR A 148 -7.44 -13.93 14.88
CA TYR A 148 -8.24 -13.41 13.78
C TYR A 148 -7.47 -13.48 12.47
N LEU A 149 -8.13 -13.94 11.42
CA LEU A 149 -7.69 -13.81 10.03
C LEU A 149 -8.46 -12.67 9.39
N ILE A 150 -7.74 -11.71 8.80
CA ILE A 150 -8.31 -10.47 8.28
C ILE A 150 -7.88 -10.31 6.83
N ASN A 151 -8.84 -10.11 5.92
CA ASN A 151 -8.60 -9.71 4.53
C ASN A 151 -8.78 -8.19 4.43
N ALA A 152 -7.69 -7.45 4.56
CA ALA A 152 -7.71 -5.99 4.55
C ALA A 152 -7.60 -5.45 3.11
N HIS A 153 -8.62 -4.72 2.67
CA HIS A 153 -8.60 -3.98 1.41
C HIS A 153 -8.04 -2.59 1.70
N MET A 154 -6.89 -2.30 1.13
CA MET A 154 -6.13 -1.10 1.42
C MET A 154 -6.04 -0.20 0.18
N LYS A 155 -6.00 1.10 0.43
CA LYS A 155 -5.74 2.11 -0.58
C LYS A 155 -4.58 2.99 -0.13
N ALA A 156 -3.63 3.27 -1.00
CA ALA A 156 -2.54 4.21 -0.73
C ALA A 156 -2.32 5.15 -1.91
N CYS A 157 -1.79 6.33 -1.62
CA CYS A 157 -1.20 7.20 -2.62
C CYS A 157 0.30 6.92 -2.68
N ALA A 158 0.77 6.44 -3.83
CA ALA A 158 2.18 6.35 -4.16
C ALA A 158 2.65 7.70 -4.69
N VAL A 159 3.76 8.21 -4.15
CA VAL A 159 4.34 9.51 -4.50
C VAL A 159 5.81 9.36 -4.85
N ALA A 160 6.24 9.96 -5.96
CA ALA A 160 7.65 9.98 -6.37
C ALA A 160 8.01 11.27 -7.11
N LYS A 161 9.28 11.67 -7.05
CA LYS A 161 9.82 12.79 -7.86
C LYS A 161 10.25 12.31 -9.25
N ASP A 162 10.83 11.13 -9.35
CA ASP A 162 11.51 10.62 -10.54
C ASP A 162 10.96 9.28 -11.05
N LYS A 163 9.82 8.81 -10.49
CA LYS A 163 9.19 7.51 -10.78
C LYS A 163 10.06 6.27 -10.46
N LYS A 164 11.16 6.43 -9.75
CA LYS A 164 12.05 5.33 -9.37
C LYS A 164 11.88 4.92 -7.91
N ALA A 165 11.81 5.92 -7.02
CA ALA A 165 11.70 5.71 -5.57
C ALA A 165 10.33 6.17 -5.09
N TRP A 166 9.37 5.25 -5.04
CA TRP A 166 8.02 5.53 -4.59
C TRP A 166 7.92 5.49 -3.07
N LYS A 167 7.22 6.47 -2.51
CA LYS A 167 6.84 6.57 -1.10
C LYS A 167 5.34 6.50 -0.99
N PHE A 168 4.81 6.15 0.18
CA PHE A 168 3.39 5.88 0.33
C PHE A 168 2.74 6.69 1.45
N VAL A 169 1.48 7.02 1.23
CA VAL A 169 0.56 7.47 2.26
C VAL A 169 -0.67 6.59 2.19
N VAL A 170 -1.00 5.92 3.29
CA VAL A 170 -2.23 5.13 3.37
C VAL A 170 -3.42 6.07 3.37
N LEU A 171 -4.41 5.79 2.52
CA LEU A 171 -5.62 6.60 2.38
C LEU A 171 -6.73 5.98 3.23
N GLU A 172 -6.86 6.43 4.46
CA GLU A 172 -7.95 6.08 5.38
C GLU A 172 -8.84 7.28 5.64
N LYS A 173 -10.16 7.06 5.65
CA LYS A 173 -11.16 8.15 5.78
C LYS A 173 -10.98 8.98 7.04
N GLU A 174 -10.53 8.34 8.11
CA GLU A 174 -10.26 8.95 9.41
C GLU A 174 -9.21 10.05 9.32
N TYR A 175 -8.23 9.91 8.42
CA TYR A 175 -7.13 10.87 8.24
C TYR A 175 -7.36 11.87 7.10
N LYS A 176 -8.53 11.88 6.48
CA LYS A 176 -8.79 12.73 5.30
C LYS A 176 -8.53 14.22 5.60
N LYS A 177 -8.91 14.69 6.79
CA LYS A 177 -8.71 16.10 7.21
C LYS A 177 -7.24 16.49 7.28
N GLU A 178 -6.41 15.58 7.74
CA GLU A 178 -4.96 15.77 7.86
C GLU A 178 -4.27 15.66 6.50
N LEU A 179 -4.73 14.72 5.67
CA LEU A 179 -4.17 14.48 4.34
C LEU A 179 -4.36 15.65 3.38
N VAL A 180 -5.36 16.52 3.61
CA VAL A 180 -5.55 17.79 2.87
C VAL A 180 -4.31 18.69 2.94
N LYS A 181 -3.52 18.60 4.00
CA LYS A 181 -2.32 19.42 4.19
C LYS A 181 -1.13 18.99 3.33
N ILE A 182 -1.14 17.74 2.83
CA ILE A 182 0.03 17.13 2.19
C ILE A 182 -0.24 16.53 0.81
N LEU A 183 -1.50 16.24 0.48
CA LEU A 183 -1.88 15.68 -0.81
C LEU A 183 -2.64 16.71 -1.66
N PRO A 184 -2.41 16.73 -2.99
CA PRO A 184 -3.15 17.59 -3.89
C PRO A 184 -4.65 17.29 -3.86
N LYS A 185 -5.49 18.34 -4.00
CA LYS A 185 -6.96 18.20 -4.04
C LYS A 185 -7.42 17.15 -5.05
N LYS A 186 -6.81 17.11 -6.25
CA LYS A 186 -7.13 16.13 -7.29
C LYS A 186 -6.97 14.68 -6.83
N ILE A 187 -6.02 14.40 -5.93
CA ILE A 187 -5.82 13.07 -5.34
C ILE A 187 -6.86 12.81 -4.24
N LEU A 188 -7.15 13.83 -3.42
CA LEU A 188 -8.14 13.73 -2.35
C LEU A 188 -9.56 13.53 -2.87
N ASP A 189 -9.89 14.05 -4.05
CA ASP A 189 -11.21 13.89 -4.69
C ASP A 189 -11.47 12.44 -5.16
N LYS A 190 -10.40 11.63 -5.30
CA LYS A 190 -10.47 10.20 -5.67
C LYS A 190 -10.59 9.26 -4.45
N PHE A 191 -10.62 9.81 -3.25
CA PHE A 191 -10.49 9.09 -1.99
C PHE A 191 -11.76 9.16 -1.11
#